data_b739ea3f38a11540c7d5ae7b550fe2cd
#
_entry.id   b739ea3f38a11540c7d5ae7b550fe2cd
#
_cell.length_a   1.000
_cell.length_b   1.000
_cell.length_c   1.000
_cell.angle_alpha   90.00
_cell.angle_beta   90.00
_cell.angle_gamma   90.00
#
_symmetry.space_group_name_H-M   'P 1'
#
loop_
_entity.id
_entity.type
_entity.pdbx_description
1 polymer ?
#
loop_
_entity_poly.entity_id
_entity_poly.type
_entity_poly.pdbx_seq_one_letter_code
_entity_poly.pdbx_strand_id
1 'polypeptide(L)'
;MAKDIYFGTDARAKLAKGVNTLADAVTTTMGPKGRYVALQRSYGAPTITNDGVSVAKEIELKDPVENMGAQLVKEVATKTNDTVGDGTTTATLLAQVIVNEGLRNVAAGANPIAIRRGIDKAVDAVVAEMKKSAQQVSTKEQIASVGTISASDPEIGKKISDAMEVVGKDGVITVEESQTFGIDIDTVEGMQFDKGYISPYFSTNNDTMTAELSDPYILMTDQKVSNIQDVLPILEAVAKQGSPLLIIAEDVDGEALASLILNKLRGALNVCAVKAPGYGDRRKRMLEDIAILTGGQVAMKELGVNLTDVTAEMLGRAKSIKITKDNTTIVGGAGSKDAIDERVNQIKNEIENTTSDFDREKLQERLAKLSGGVAVIKAGAATESELKEIKHRIEDALQATRAAVEEGIVAGGGVAFLAASCALDGVETVDADEKIGVEIIRKALAAPVKKIADNAGFEGSVVAEKIKAMPAGQGLDSATGTYGDMIEMGVLDPVKVARVTLQNAASIAGLILITEATVSDEPKNTNIEDAIAAAAAQGGQGGGMY
;
A
#
# COMPACT_ATOMS: atom_id res chain seq x y z
N MET A 1 -28.28 -17.93 13.42
CA MET A 1 -28.98 -16.66 13.13
C MET A 1 -29.76 -16.86 11.85
N ALA A 2 -30.97 -16.30 11.75
CA ALA A 2 -31.73 -16.28 10.51
C ALA A 2 -30.97 -15.47 9.46
N LYS A 3 -31.19 -15.76 8.19
CA LYS A 3 -30.54 -15.09 7.06
C LYS A 3 -31.58 -14.45 6.18
N ASP A 4 -31.33 -13.22 5.79
CA ASP A 4 -32.04 -12.53 4.73
C ASP A 4 -31.41 -12.89 3.39
N ILE A 5 -32.22 -13.28 2.43
CA ILE A 5 -31.73 -13.65 1.10
C ILE A 5 -32.47 -12.80 0.06
N TYR A 6 -31.71 -12.06 -0.74
CA TYR A 6 -32.20 -11.27 -1.86
C TYR A 6 -31.73 -11.90 -3.16
N PHE A 7 -32.54 -11.85 -4.21
CA PHE A 7 -32.25 -12.44 -5.51
C PHE A 7 -32.39 -11.42 -6.65
N GLY A 8 -31.72 -11.67 -7.75
CA GLY A 8 -31.91 -11.01 -9.03
C GLY A 8 -31.75 -9.49 -8.94
N THR A 9 -32.77 -8.77 -9.40
CA THR A 9 -32.78 -7.29 -9.45
C THR A 9 -32.68 -6.63 -8.09
N ASP A 10 -33.27 -7.19 -7.05
CA ASP A 10 -33.28 -6.59 -5.72
C ASP A 10 -31.90 -6.68 -5.07
N ALA A 11 -31.25 -7.84 -5.18
CA ALA A 11 -29.86 -8.02 -4.71
C ALA A 11 -28.91 -7.04 -5.42
N ARG A 12 -29.00 -6.98 -6.75
CA ARG A 12 -28.15 -6.11 -7.56
C ARG A 12 -28.38 -4.62 -7.30
N ALA A 13 -29.66 -4.20 -7.12
CA ALA A 13 -29.98 -2.81 -6.81
C ALA A 13 -29.39 -2.34 -5.47
N LYS A 14 -29.46 -3.21 -4.43
CA LYS A 14 -28.87 -2.91 -3.12
C LYS A 14 -27.36 -2.87 -3.18
N LEU A 15 -26.70 -3.83 -3.85
CA LEU A 15 -25.27 -3.82 -4.07
C LEU A 15 -24.81 -2.54 -4.80
N ALA A 16 -25.49 -2.18 -5.90
CA ALA A 16 -25.21 -0.96 -6.65
C ALA A 16 -25.35 0.31 -5.80
N LYS A 17 -26.36 0.36 -4.93
CA LYS A 17 -26.54 1.50 -4.03
C LYS A 17 -25.36 1.64 -3.06
N GLY A 18 -24.87 0.53 -2.51
CA GLY A 18 -23.68 0.53 -1.66
C GLY A 18 -22.43 0.99 -2.39
N VAL A 19 -22.19 0.46 -3.61
CA VAL A 19 -21.11 0.88 -4.51
C VAL A 19 -21.16 2.39 -4.75
N ASN A 20 -22.33 2.92 -5.13
CA ASN A 20 -22.49 4.33 -5.44
C ASN A 20 -22.29 5.22 -4.22
N THR A 21 -22.84 4.85 -3.06
CA THR A 21 -22.71 5.63 -1.84
C THR A 21 -21.24 5.82 -1.44
N LEU A 22 -20.44 4.75 -1.49
CA LEU A 22 -19.00 4.85 -1.20
C LEU A 22 -18.26 5.64 -2.29
N ALA A 23 -18.49 5.29 -3.56
CA ALA A 23 -17.77 5.90 -4.67
C ALA A 23 -18.06 7.40 -4.81
N ASP A 24 -19.29 7.84 -4.57
CA ASP A 24 -19.65 9.27 -4.62
C ASP A 24 -18.90 10.06 -3.54
N ALA A 25 -18.75 9.51 -2.33
CA ALA A 25 -17.97 10.17 -1.28
C ALA A 25 -16.47 10.26 -1.65
N VAL A 26 -15.88 9.13 -2.10
CA VAL A 26 -14.45 9.05 -2.45
C VAL A 26 -14.12 9.94 -3.65
N THR A 27 -14.92 9.91 -4.71
CA THR A 27 -14.61 10.63 -5.97
C THR A 27 -14.71 12.14 -5.88
N THR A 28 -15.26 12.71 -4.78
CA THR A 28 -15.23 14.14 -4.52
C THR A 28 -13.81 14.67 -4.34
N THR A 29 -12.87 13.81 -3.94
CA THR A 29 -11.47 14.18 -3.70
C THR A 29 -10.61 14.19 -4.96
N MET A 30 -11.14 13.74 -6.11
CA MET A 30 -10.38 13.47 -7.32
C MET A 30 -9.90 14.74 -8.03
N GLY A 31 -8.61 14.75 -8.39
CA GLY A 31 -7.99 15.79 -9.20
C GLY A 31 -7.53 17.03 -8.42
N PRO A 32 -6.87 18.00 -9.09
CA PRO A 32 -6.21 19.14 -8.42
C PRO A 32 -7.17 20.11 -7.75
N LYS A 33 -8.47 20.08 -8.07
CA LYS A 33 -9.54 20.83 -7.41
C LYS A 33 -10.52 19.92 -6.66
N GLY A 34 -10.09 18.69 -6.35
CA GLY A 34 -10.79 17.79 -5.45
C GLY A 34 -10.99 18.40 -4.06
N ARG A 35 -12.03 17.98 -3.37
CA ARG A 35 -12.39 18.52 -2.05
C ARG A 35 -12.10 17.49 -0.96
N TYR A 36 -11.99 17.99 0.25
CA TYR A 36 -11.75 17.17 1.43
C TYR A 36 -13.05 16.58 1.97
N VAL A 37 -12.95 15.43 2.61
CA VAL A 37 -14.04 14.74 3.33
C VAL A 37 -13.75 14.81 4.83
N ALA A 38 -14.76 15.14 5.61
CA ALA A 38 -14.68 15.14 7.07
C ALA A 38 -15.16 13.79 7.61
N LEU A 39 -14.28 13.09 8.35
CA LEU A 39 -14.52 11.77 8.93
C LEU A 39 -14.73 11.92 10.44
N GLN A 40 -15.83 11.38 10.96
CA GLN A 40 -16.10 11.37 12.38
C GLN A 40 -15.13 10.42 13.10
N ARG A 41 -14.62 10.84 14.26
CA ARG A 41 -13.86 9.98 15.17
C ARG A 41 -14.70 9.64 16.39
N SER A 42 -14.46 8.46 16.97
CA SER A 42 -15.12 8.05 18.22
C SER A 42 -14.73 8.96 19.39
N TYR A 43 -13.52 9.51 19.35
CA TYR A 43 -12.97 10.46 20.33
C TYR A 43 -12.15 11.53 19.60
N GLY A 44 -12.24 12.80 20.05
CA GLY A 44 -11.48 13.91 19.49
C GLY A 44 -12.16 14.63 18.35
N ALA A 45 -11.40 15.46 17.62
CA ALA A 45 -11.88 16.22 16.48
C ALA A 45 -12.05 15.33 15.23
N PRO A 46 -12.98 15.66 14.32
CA PRO A 46 -13.08 14.98 13.02
C PRO A 46 -11.75 15.05 12.25
N THR A 47 -11.43 13.98 11.54
CA THR A 47 -10.31 13.99 10.58
C THR A 47 -10.79 14.55 9.25
N ILE A 48 -10.05 15.51 8.69
CA ILE A 48 -10.31 16.05 7.36
C ILE A 48 -9.23 15.53 6.42
N THR A 49 -9.63 14.82 5.37
CA THR A 49 -8.70 14.17 4.43
C THR A 49 -9.22 14.24 3.00
N ASN A 50 -8.31 14.22 2.04
CA ASN A 50 -8.59 14.01 0.61
C ASN A 50 -8.08 12.64 0.12
N ASP A 51 -7.48 11.83 0.99
CA ASP A 51 -7.06 10.48 0.65
C ASP A 51 -8.24 9.54 0.46
N GLY A 52 -8.36 8.98 -0.75
CA GLY A 52 -9.49 8.14 -1.15
C GLY A 52 -9.58 6.84 -0.37
N VAL A 53 -8.46 6.21 0.00
CA VAL A 53 -8.49 4.95 0.77
C VAL A 53 -8.90 5.19 2.21
N SER A 54 -8.47 6.27 2.84
CA SER A 54 -8.90 6.67 4.18
C SER A 54 -10.40 6.94 4.23
N VAL A 55 -10.94 7.64 3.22
CA VAL A 55 -12.39 7.86 3.10
C VAL A 55 -13.12 6.54 2.93
N ALA A 56 -12.66 5.66 2.04
CA ALA A 56 -13.29 4.37 1.78
C ALA A 56 -13.32 3.47 3.02
N LYS A 57 -12.25 3.46 3.82
CA LYS A 57 -12.12 2.63 5.03
C LYS A 57 -13.15 2.99 6.11
N GLU A 58 -13.53 4.24 6.23
CA GLU A 58 -14.47 4.73 7.26
C GLU A 58 -15.96 4.55 6.87
N ILE A 59 -16.25 4.21 5.59
CA ILE A 59 -17.64 4.06 5.15
C ILE A 59 -18.18 2.69 5.52
N GLU A 60 -19.24 2.70 6.34
CA GLU A 60 -20.02 1.55 6.72
C GLU A 60 -21.52 1.90 6.64
N LEU A 61 -22.31 1.03 5.98
CA LEU A 61 -23.73 1.28 5.72
C LEU A 61 -24.62 0.44 6.63
N LYS A 62 -25.79 0.99 6.98
CA LYS A 62 -26.73 0.34 7.91
C LYS A 62 -27.39 -0.91 7.31
N ASP A 63 -27.74 -0.88 6.02
CA ASP A 63 -28.31 -2.04 5.33
C ASP A 63 -27.17 -3.03 5.03
N PRO A 64 -27.26 -4.30 5.49
CA PRO A 64 -26.17 -5.26 5.31
C PRO A 64 -25.83 -5.54 3.86
N VAL A 65 -26.81 -5.53 2.94
CA VAL A 65 -26.58 -5.81 1.52
C VAL A 65 -25.98 -4.58 0.80
N GLU A 66 -26.46 -3.37 1.12
CA GLU A 66 -25.82 -2.15 0.65
C GLU A 66 -24.38 -2.08 1.15
N ASN A 67 -24.15 -2.46 2.41
CA ASN A 67 -22.79 -2.50 2.98
C ASN A 67 -21.90 -3.53 2.27
N MET A 68 -22.42 -4.69 1.84
CA MET A 68 -21.63 -5.62 1.01
C MET A 68 -21.13 -4.94 -0.28
N GLY A 69 -21.99 -4.16 -0.96
CA GLY A 69 -21.60 -3.40 -2.14
C GLY A 69 -20.50 -2.37 -1.84
N ALA A 70 -20.63 -1.64 -0.73
CA ALA A 70 -19.62 -0.70 -0.27
C ALA A 70 -18.30 -1.40 0.07
N GLN A 71 -18.33 -2.53 0.79
CA GLN A 71 -17.14 -3.29 1.17
C GLN A 71 -16.38 -3.84 -0.06
N LEU A 72 -17.08 -4.28 -1.11
CA LEU A 72 -16.44 -4.72 -2.35
C LEU A 72 -15.65 -3.59 -3.05
N VAL A 73 -16.20 -2.37 -3.08
CA VAL A 73 -15.46 -1.22 -3.63
C VAL A 73 -14.36 -0.72 -2.69
N LYS A 74 -14.57 -0.82 -1.38
CA LYS A 74 -13.51 -0.59 -0.38
C LYS A 74 -12.32 -1.52 -0.61
N GLU A 75 -12.57 -2.79 -0.97
CA GLU A 75 -11.51 -3.74 -1.33
C GLU A 75 -10.73 -3.27 -2.57
N VAL A 76 -11.42 -2.72 -3.59
CA VAL A 76 -10.74 -2.12 -4.77
C VAL A 76 -9.75 -1.04 -4.35
N ALA A 77 -10.20 -0.08 -3.52
CA ALA A 77 -9.36 1.01 -3.04
C ALA A 77 -8.18 0.49 -2.21
N THR A 78 -8.44 -0.40 -1.25
CA THR A 78 -7.41 -0.97 -0.37
C THR A 78 -6.37 -1.77 -1.17
N LYS A 79 -6.83 -2.65 -2.08
CA LYS A 79 -5.93 -3.47 -2.91
C LYS A 79 -5.05 -2.61 -3.83
N THR A 80 -5.60 -1.51 -4.34
CA THR A 80 -4.85 -0.57 -5.18
C THR A 80 -3.79 0.15 -4.34
N ASN A 81 -4.17 0.62 -3.15
CA ASN A 81 -3.23 1.24 -2.21
C ASN A 81 -2.09 0.29 -1.85
N ASP A 82 -2.39 -0.95 -1.46
CA ASP A 82 -1.40 -1.95 -1.05
C ASP A 82 -0.42 -2.31 -2.18
N THR A 83 -0.85 -2.18 -3.46
CA THR A 83 -0.05 -2.57 -4.62
C THR A 83 0.82 -1.43 -5.15
N VAL A 84 0.29 -0.21 -5.18
CA VAL A 84 0.93 0.94 -5.86
C VAL A 84 0.90 2.25 -5.05
N GLY A 85 0.25 2.29 -3.90
CA GLY A 85 0.18 3.45 -2.99
C GLY A 85 -0.58 4.67 -3.53
N ASP A 86 -1.10 4.62 -4.74
CA ASP A 86 -1.81 5.74 -5.38
C ASP A 86 -2.93 5.21 -6.30
N GLY A 87 -3.77 6.11 -6.82
CA GLY A 87 -4.85 5.78 -7.76
C GLY A 87 -6.11 5.19 -7.13
N THR A 88 -6.24 5.19 -5.81
CA THR A 88 -7.36 4.61 -5.05
C THR A 88 -8.70 5.22 -5.45
N THR A 89 -8.74 6.54 -5.63
CA THR A 89 -9.92 7.29 -6.07
C THR A 89 -10.30 6.95 -7.51
N THR A 90 -9.32 6.84 -8.39
CA THR A 90 -9.51 6.44 -9.80
C THR A 90 -10.04 5.01 -9.90
N ALA A 91 -9.50 4.08 -9.13
CA ALA A 91 -9.96 2.69 -9.09
C ALA A 91 -11.41 2.58 -8.61
N THR A 92 -11.76 3.34 -7.57
CA THR A 92 -13.13 3.43 -7.04
C THR A 92 -14.12 3.96 -8.08
N LEU A 93 -13.75 5.04 -8.81
CA LEU A 93 -14.55 5.60 -9.88
C LEU A 93 -14.76 4.61 -11.04
N LEU A 94 -13.68 3.96 -11.49
CA LEU A 94 -13.76 2.97 -12.55
C LEU A 94 -14.67 1.80 -12.17
N ALA A 95 -14.54 1.29 -10.94
CA ALA A 95 -15.41 0.23 -10.44
C ALA A 95 -16.88 0.65 -10.44
N GLN A 96 -17.20 1.86 -9.96
CA GLN A 96 -18.54 2.41 -9.97
C GLN A 96 -19.14 2.45 -11.38
N VAL A 97 -18.38 2.98 -12.34
CA VAL A 97 -18.88 3.12 -13.73
C VAL A 97 -19.08 1.76 -14.38
N ILE A 98 -18.13 0.82 -14.21
CA ILE A 98 -18.23 -0.53 -14.76
C ILE A 98 -19.45 -1.26 -14.17
N VAL A 99 -19.67 -1.17 -12.84
CA VAL A 99 -20.83 -1.77 -12.18
C VAL A 99 -22.13 -1.17 -12.71
N ASN A 100 -22.24 0.16 -12.74
CA ASN A 100 -23.49 0.80 -13.16
C ASN A 100 -23.84 0.52 -14.62
N GLU A 101 -22.88 0.61 -15.53
CA GLU A 101 -23.10 0.32 -16.95
C GLU A 101 -23.35 -1.19 -17.16
N GLY A 102 -22.64 -2.06 -16.44
CA GLY A 102 -22.84 -3.50 -16.51
C GLY A 102 -24.23 -3.92 -16.02
N LEU A 103 -24.66 -3.44 -14.85
CA LEU A 103 -25.97 -3.79 -14.29
C LEU A 103 -27.14 -3.29 -15.16
N ARG A 104 -27.00 -2.15 -15.86
CA ARG A 104 -28.01 -1.70 -16.84
C ARG A 104 -28.18 -2.70 -17.98
N ASN A 105 -27.09 -3.26 -18.50
CA ASN A 105 -27.13 -4.25 -19.56
C ASN A 105 -27.63 -5.62 -19.06
N VAL A 106 -27.24 -6.04 -17.87
CA VAL A 106 -27.77 -7.28 -17.23
C VAL A 106 -29.28 -7.17 -17.00
N ALA A 107 -29.76 -6.01 -16.54
CA ALA A 107 -31.20 -5.76 -16.40
C ALA A 107 -31.95 -5.77 -17.73
N ALA A 108 -31.28 -5.44 -18.85
CA ALA A 108 -31.83 -5.54 -20.19
C ALA A 108 -31.77 -6.97 -20.77
N GLY A 109 -31.24 -7.94 -20.02
CA GLY A 109 -31.25 -9.37 -20.40
C GLY A 109 -29.94 -9.89 -20.98
N ALA A 110 -28.86 -9.10 -20.98
CA ALA A 110 -27.55 -9.56 -21.43
C ALA A 110 -26.93 -10.55 -20.43
N ASN A 111 -26.16 -11.51 -20.93
CA ASN A 111 -25.53 -12.55 -20.13
C ASN A 111 -24.35 -11.97 -19.31
N PRO A 112 -24.42 -11.92 -17.96
CA PRO A 112 -23.38 -11.30 -17.15
C PRO A 112 -22.02 -12.01 -17.24
N ILE A 113 -22.00 -13.32 -17.50
CA ILE A 113 -20.77 -14.10 -17.66
C ILE A 113 -20.06 -13.72 -18.97
N ALA A 114 -20.83 -13.54 -20.05
CA ALA A 114 -20.29 -13.09 -21.33
C ALA A 114 -19.81 -11.64 -21.25
N ILE A 115 -20.57 -10.74 -20.61
CA ILE A 115 -20.16 -9.36 -20.35
C ILE A 115 -18.80 -9.36 -19.60
N ARG A 116 -18.66 -10.17 -18.54
CA ARG A 116 -17.41 -10.27 -17.78
C ARG A 116 -16.24 -10.68 -18.67
N ARG A 117 -16.39 -11.70 -19.52
CA ARG A 117 -15.34 -12.09 -20.48
C ARG A 117 -14.96 -10.96 -21.42
N GLY A 118 -15.94 -10.18 -21.87
CA GLY A 118 -15.71 -8.99 -22.70
C GLY A 118 -14.93 -7.91 -21.95
N ILE A 119 -15.26 -7.67 -20.68
CA ILE A 119 -14.53 -6.76 -19.78
C ILE A 119 -13.07 -7.21 -19.63
N ASP A 120 -12.83 -8.49 -19.33
CA ASP A 120 -11.48 -9.03 -19.13
C ASP A 120 -10.61 -8.84 -20.40
N LYS A 121 -11.13 -9.20 -21.58
CA LYS A 121 -10.45 -8.98 -22.88
C LYS A 121 -10.15 -7.50 -23.15
N ALA A 122 -11.09 -6.62 -22.85
CA ALA A 122 -10.93 -5.18 -23.01
C ALA A 122 -9.85 -4.60 -22.09
N VAL A 123 -9.82 -5.03 -20.83
CA VAL A 123 -8.80 -4.61 -19.85
C VAL A 123 -7.41 -5.04 -20.31
N ASP A 124 -7.25 -6.28 -20.77
CA ASP A 124 -5.97 -6.79 -21.27
C ASP A 124 -5.46 -5.97 -22.47
N ALA A 125 -6.34 -5.64 -23.42
CA ALA A 125 -6.00 -4.82 -24.59
C ALA A 125 -5.58 -3.39 -24.18
N VAL A 126 -6.33 -2.75 -23.28
CA VAL A 126 -6.04 -1.40 -22.78
C VAL A 126 -4.72 -1.37 -22.00
N VAL A 127 -4.48 -2.34 -21.14
CA VAL A 127 -3.22 -2.45 -20.38
C VAL A 127 -2.02 -2.65 -21.30
N ALA A 128 -2.16 -3.47 -22.34
CA ALA A 128 -1.12 -3.66 -23.34
C ALA A 128 -0.80 -2.35 -24.09
N GLU A 129 -1.82 -1.55 -24.45
CA GLU A 129 -1.64 -0.28 -25.12
C GLU A 129 -1.01 0.79 -24.22
N MET A 130 -1.43 0.87 -22.94
CA MET A 130 -0.80 1.75 -21.96
C MET A 130 0.69 1.45 -21.79
N LYS A 131 1.08 0.17 -21.73
CA LYS A 131 2.49 -0.24 -21.64
C LYS A 131 3.30 0.14 -22.88
N LYS A 132 2.70 0.10 -24.08
CA LYS A 132 3.38 0.53 -25.30
C LYS A 132 3.60 2.05 -25.36
N SER A 133 2.65 2.82 -24.83
CA SER A 133 2.74 4.29 -24.78
C SER A 133 3.61 4.81 -23.63
N ALA A 134 4.08 3.92 -22.77
CA ALA A 134 4.91 4.26 -21.62
C ALA A 134 6.24 4.91 -22.03
N GLN A 135 6.58 6.00 -21.37
CA GLN A 135 7.89 6.64 -21.48
C GLN A 135 8.69 6.36 -20.20
N GLN A 136 9.95 5.95 -20.36
CA GLN A 136 10.81 5.73 -19.19
C GLN A 136 11.13 7.07 -18.51
N VAL A 137 11.06 7.05 -17.17
CA VAL A 137 11.48 8.20 -16.38
C VAL A 137 12.99 8.36 -16.47
N SER A 138 13.44 9.46 -17.04
CA SER A 138 14.86 9.71 -17.34
C SER A 138 15.43 10.92 -16.62
N THR A 139 14.59 11.87 -16.20
CA THR A 139 15.06 13.13 -15.58
C THR A 139 14.54 13.31 -14.17
N LYS A 140 15.28 14.10 -13.39
CA LYS A 140 14.94 14.49 -12.03
C LYS A 140 13.61 15.27 -11.98
N GLU A 141 13.37 16.10 -12.98
CA GLU A 141 12.16 16.90 -13.11
C GLU A 141 10.91 16.02 -13.30
N GLN A 142 11.02 14.94 -14.10
CA GLN A 142 9.93 13.98 -14.26
C GLN A 142 9.60 13.27 -12.93
N ILE A 143 10.63 12.87 -12.16
CA ILE A 143 10.46 12.29 -10.82
C ILE A 143 9.74 13.29 -9.92
N ALA A 144 10.21 14.54 -9.89
CA ALA A 144 9.59 15.60 -9.08
C ALA A 144 8.14 15.86 -9.50
N SER A 145 7.83 15.82 -10.80
CA SER A 145 6.46 16.03 -11.31
C SER A 145 5.52 14.91 -10.86
N VAL A 146 5.93 13.64 -10.95
CA VAL A 146 5.12 12.51 -10.44
C VAL A 146 4.84 12.67 -8.95
N GLY A 147 5.88 12.95 -8.15
CA GLY A 147 5.73 13.18 -6.71
C GLY A 147 4.83 14.39 -6.39
N THR A 148 4.95 15.47 -7.17
CA THR A 148 4.11 16.68 -7.03
C THR A 148 2.64 16.37 -7.28
N ILE A 149 2.33 15.60 -8.31
CA ILE A 149 0.94 15.26 -8.66
C ILE A 149 0.33 14.37 -7.58
N SER A 150 1.03 13.32 -7.17
CA SER A 150 0.54 12.39 -6.16
C SER A 150 0.34 13.09 -4.80
N ALA A 151 1.33 13.88 -4.34
CA ALA A 151 1.22 14.64 -3.09
C ALA A 151 0.35 15.90 -3.20
N SER A 152 0.00 16.36 -4.40
CA SER A 152 -0.57 17.71 -4.63
C SER A 152 0.29 18.84 -4.04
N ASP A 153 1.62 18.65 -3.97
CA ASP A 153 2.57 19.55 -3.34
C ASP A 153 3.95 19.53 -4.04
N PRO A 154 4.38 20.65 -4.65
CA PRO A 154 5.67 20.72 -5.34
C PRO A 154 6.89 20.56 -4.43
N GLU A 155 6.78 20.92 -3.16
CA GLU A 155 7.87 20.77 -2.19
C GLU A 155 8.12 19.29 -1.90
N ILE A 156 7.06 18.51 -1.67
CA ILE A 156 7.13 17.06 -1.47
C ILE A 156 7.73 16.40 -2.70
N GLY A 157 7.24 16.72 -3.90
CA GLY A 157 7.77 16.15 -5.15
C GLY A 157 9.26 16.42 -5.34
N LYS A 158 9.71 17.63 -5.06
CA LYS A 158 11.12 18.01 -5.10
C LYS A 158 11.95 17.22 -4.09
N LYS A 159 11.50 17.12 -2.84
CA LYS A 159 12.20 16.38 -1.79
C LYS A 159 12.34 14.89 -2.10
N ILE A 160 11.29 14.26 -2.66
CA ILE A 160 11.37 12.87 -3.12
C ILE A 160 12.40 12.71 -4.24
N SER A 161 12.39 13.61 -5.22
CA SER A 161 13.36 13.61 -6.32
C SER A 161 14.79 13.79 -5.83
N ASP A 162 15.03 14.71 -4.87
CA ASP A 162 16.34 14.91 -4.24
C ASP A 162 16.79 13.65 -3.46
N ALA A 163 15.88 13.02 -2.71
CA ALA A 163 16.16 11.78 -1.99
C ALA A 163 16.54 10.63 -2.95
N MET A 164 15.80 10.46 -4.06
CA MET A 164 16.10 9.45 -5.08
C MET A 164 17.43 9.69 -5.79
N GLU A 165 17.83 10.94 -5.97
CA GLU A 165 19.14 11.27 -6.55
C GLU A 165 20.28 10.82 -5.63
N VAL A 166 20.12 10.97 -4.32
CA VAL A 166 21.12 10.60 -3.32
C VAL A 166 21.30 9.09 -3.21
N VAL A 167 20.19 8.34 -3.09
CA VAL A 167 20.26 6.88 -2.85
C VAL A 167 20.16 6.05 -4.14
N GLY A 168 19.90 6.68 -5.27
CA GLY A 168 19.70 6.01 -6.56
C GLY A 168 18.27 5.46 -6.73
N LYS A 169 18.00 4.94 -7.94
CA LYS A 169 16.65 4.48 -8.33
C LYS A 169 16.13 3.32 -7.48
N ASP A 170 17.01 2.43 -7.06
CA ASP A 170 16.70 1.24 -6.24
C ASP A 170 16.99 1.49 -4.75
N GLY A 171 17.34 2.73 -4.39
CA GLY A 171 17.69 3.11 -3.03
C GLY A 171 16.49 3.11 -2.07
N VAL A 172 16.78 2.95 -0.79
CA VAL A 172 15.76 2.94 0.26
C VAL A 172 15.45 4.35 0.70
N ILE A 173 14.18 4.72 0.68
CA ILE A 173 13.70 5.99 1.21
C ILE A 173 12.62 5.67 2.24
N THR A 174 12.74 6.26 3.43
CA THR A 174 11.77 6.14 4.53
C THR A 174 11.24 7.52 4.91
N VAL A 175 10.08 7.54 5.57
CA VAL A 175 9.47 8.77 6.08
C VAL A 175 9.42 8.66 7.60
N GLU A 176 9.98 9.65 8.30
CA GLU A 176 9.96 9.75 9.76
C GLU A 176 9.30 11.07 10.20
N GLU A 177 8.77 11.07 11.41
CA GLU A 177 8.25 12.27 12.06
C GLU A 177 9.38 13.12 12.62
N SER A 178 9.25 14.45 12.50
CA SER A 178 10.22 15.43 13.01
C SER A 178 9.59 16.35 14.04
N GLN A 179 10.42 16.83 14.96
CA GLN A 179 10.05 17.90 15.91
C GLN A 179 10.21 19.30 15.29
N THR A 180 10.85 19.40 14.12
CA THR A 180 11.04 20.66 13.39
C THR A 180 9.93 20.85 12.37
N PHE A 181 9.60 22.09 12.02
CA PHE A 181 8.64 22.37 10.97
C PHE A 181 9.24 22.14 9.58
N GLY A 182 8.40 21.72 8.64
CA GLY A 182 8.78 21.53 7.23
C GLY A 182 9.28 20.11 6.92
N ILE A 183 9.86 19.96 5.73
CA ILE A 183 10.30 18.66 5.21
C ILE A 183 11.81 18.72 4.96
N ASP A 184 12.57 17.87 5.65
CA ASP A 184 14.01 17.73 5.49
C ASP A 184 14.40 16.33 5.04
N ILE A 185 15.60 16.19 4.45
CA ILE A 185 16.15 14.92 4.01
C ILE A 185 17.48 14.69 4.72
N ASP A 186 17.59 13.56 5.41
CA ASP A 186 18.84 13.05 5.95
C ASP A 186 19.23 11.76 5.22
N THR A 187 20.52 11.54 5.07
CA THR A 187 21.04 10.26 4.58
C THR A 187 21.81 9.58 5.70
N VAL A 188 21.44 8.34 5.98
CA VAL A 188 22.03 7.54 7.06
C VAL A 188 22.45 6.16 6.56
N GLU A 189 23.39 5.54 7.26
CA GLU A 189 23.73 4.14 7.02
C GLU A 189 22.52 3.27 7.33
N GLY A 190 22.20 2.35 6.44
CA GLY A 190 21.02 1.49 6.60
C GLY A 190 20.85 0.54 5.45
N MET A 191 19.91 -0.39 5.59
CA MET A 191 19.56 -1.32 4.53
C MET A 191 18.12 -1.82 4.64
N GLN A 192 17.59 -2.28 3.53
CA GLN A 192 16.30 -2.97 3.48
C GLN A 192 16.48 -4.41 2.97
N PHE A 193 15.70 -5.34 3.52
CA PHE A 193 15.58 -6.69 3.01
C PHE A 193 14.13 -7.18 2.95
N ASP A 194 13.86 -8.11 2.04
CA ASP A 194 12.56 -8.62 1.63
C ASP A 194 12.01 -9.72 2.57
N LYS A 195 11.99 -9.44 3.88
CA LYS A 195 11.31 -10.24 4.91
C LYS A 195 10.61 -9.29 5.88
N GLY A 196 9.31 -9.48 6.02
CA GLY A 196 8.52 -8.75 6.99
C GLY A 196 8.31 -9.51 8.29
N TYR A 197 7.41 -9.01 9.15
CA TYR A 197 7.11 -9.64 10.43
C TYR A 197 6.49 -11.04 10.24
N ILE A 198 6.83 -11.96 11.12
CA ILE A 198 6.34 -13.35 11.09
C ILE A 198 4.83 -13.40 11.44
N SER A 199 4.34 -12.46 12.24
CA SER A 199 2.95 -12.39 12.64
C SER A 199 2.43 -10.95 12.63
N PRO A 200 1.19 -10.70 12.13
CA PRO A 200 0.56 -9.39 12.19
C PRO A 200 0.43 -8.81 13.61
N TYR A 201 0.42 -9.65 14.62
CA TYR A 201 0.39 -9.23 16.02
C TYR A 201 1.65 -8.49 16.49
N PHE A 202 2.71 -8.49 15.67
CA PHE A 202 3.90 -7.66 15.89
C PHE A 202 3.74 -6.22 15.41
N SER A 203 2.65 -5.87 14.71
CA SER A 203 2.37 -4.48 14.33
C SER A 203 2.29 -3.56 15.55
N THR A 204 2.82 -2.35 15.43
CA THR A 204 2.68 -1.26 16.40
C THR A 204 1.68 -0.21 15.92
N ASN A 205 1.47 -0.14 14.60
CA ASN A 205 0.49 0.72 13.96
C ASN A 205 -0.51 -0.16 13.18
N ASN A 206 -1.75 -0.22 13.66
CA ASN A 206 -2.79 -1.05 13.06
C ASN A 206 -3.36 -0.43 11.77
N ASP A 207 -3.25 0.87 11.57
CA ASP A 207 -3.77 1.55 10.38
C ASP A 207 -2.90 1.25 9.15
N THR A 208 -1.58 1.27 9.34
CA THR A 208 -0.58 0.98 8.30
C THR A 208 -0.08 -0.47 8.33
N MET A 209 -0.49 -1.26 9.33
CA MET A 209 0.01 -2.63 9.54
C MET A 209 1.54 -2.69 9.55
N THR A 210 2.19 -1.72 10.21
CA THR A 210 3.64 -1.66 10.35
C THR A 210 4.07 -1.83 11.81
N ALA A 211 5.26 -2.38 12.03
CA ALA A 211 5.95 -2.36 13.30
C ALA A 211 7.11 -1.36 13.22
N GLU A 212 7.08 -0.35 14.08
CA GLU A 212 8.14 0.68 14.18
C GLU A 212 8.81 0.54 15.55
N LEU A 213 10.14 0.38 15.53
CA LEU A 213 10.96 0.20 16.72
C LEU A 213 12.00 1.34 16.77
N SER A 214 12.02 2.11 17.84
CA SER A 214 12.98 3.20 18.07
C SER A 214 14.09 2.73 19.00
N ASP A 215 15.35 2.96 18.64
CA ASP A 215 16.54 2.52 19.36
C ASP A 215 16.55 1.02 19.75
N PRO A 216 16.19 0.10 18.81
CA PRO A 216 16.06 -1.31 19.13
C PRO A 216 17.41 -2.01 19.30
N TYR A 217 17.40 -3.07 20.10
CA TYR A 217 18.37 -4.15 20.02
C TYR A 217 18.00 -5.10 18.89
N ILE A 218 19.01 -5.73 18.27
CA ILE A 218 18.83 -6.64 17.14
C ILE A 218 19.56 -7.95 17.45
N LEU A 219 18.80 -9.02 17.64
CA LEU A 219 19.30 -10.39 17.71
C LEU A 219 19.35 -10.97 16.30
N MET A 220 20.50 -11.46 15.88
CA MET A 220 20.70 -12.08 14.58
C MET A 220 21.18 -13.52 14.74
N THR A 221 20.48 -14.47 14.12
CA THR A 221 20.85 -15.89 14.18
C THR A 221 20.49 -16.64 12.89
N ASP A 222 21.28 -17.63 12.53
CA ASP A 222 20.99 -18.59 11.47
C ASP A 222 20.16 -19.78 11.96
N GLN A 223 19.83 -19.80 13.26
CA GLN A 223 19.10 -20.87 13.93
C GLN A 223 17.59 -20.57 13.95
N LYS A 224 16.80 -21.64 14.06
CA LYS A 224 15.36 -21.54 14.30
C LYS A 224 15.10 -21.35 15.79
N VAL A 225 14.19 -20.44 16.15
CA VAL A 225 13.77 -20.17 17.52
C VAL A 225 12.39 -20.78 17.74
N SER A 226 12.32 -21.94 18.37
CA SER A 226 11.06 -22.65 18.64
C SER A 226 10.73 -22.72 20.14
N ASN A 227 11.75 -22.64 21.00
CA ASN A 227 11.61 -22.65 22.44
C ASN A 227 11.95 -21.26 23.01
N ILE A 228 11.08 -20.70 23.85
CA ILE A 228 11.29 -19.38 24.46
C ILE A 228 12.51 -19.37 25.39
N GLN A 229 12.85 -20.51 26.00
CA GLN A 229 13.99 -20.62 26.91
C GLN A 229 15.32 -20.31 26.23
N ASP A 230 15.45 -20.56 24.93
CA ASP A 230 16.68 -20.32 24.18
C ASP A 230 17.03 -18.83 24.09
N VAL A 231 16.02 -17.94 24.13
CA VAL A 231 16.17 -16.49 24.01
C VAL A 231 15.81 -15.74 25.33
N LEU A 232 15.41 -16.47 26.37
CA LEU A 232 14.96 -15.88 27.63
C LEU A 232 16.00 -14.95 28.27
N PRO A 233 17.30 -15.28 28.33
CA PRO A 233 18.31 -14.39 28.91
C PRO A 233 18.37 -13.04 28.20
N ILE A 234 18.26 -13.05 26.88
CA ILE A 234 18.27 -11.81 26.05
C ILE A 234 17.00 -11.00 26.29
N LEU A 235 15.83 -11.66 26.30
CA LEU A 235 14.55 -11.01 26.57
C LEU A 235 14.53 -10.31 27.93
N GLU A 236 15.06 -10.96 28.97
CA GLU A 236 15.18 -10.36 30.31
C GLU A 236 16.15 -9.19 30.34
N ALA A 237 17.29 -9.30 29.64
CA ALA A 237 18.30 -8.25 29.59
C ALA A 237 17.75 -6.99 28.90
N VAL A 238 17.05 -7.16 27.77
CA VAL A 238 16.48 -6.07 26.98
C VAL A 238 15.24 -5.48 27.70
N ALA A 239 14.39 -6.30 28.29
CA ALA A 239 13.23 -5.84 29.05
C ALA A 239 13.62 -4.96 30.26
N LYS A 240 14.69 -5.30 30.96
CA LYS A 240 15.24 -4.47 32.06
C LYS A 240 15.67 -3.07 31.61
N GLN A 241 16.07 -2.93 30.36
CA GLN A 241 16.48 -1.65 29.78
C GLN A 241 15.29 -0.87 29.17
N GLY A 242 14.11 -1.50 29.07
CA GLY A 242 12.92 -0.90 28.45
C GLY A 242 13.03 -0.65 26.95
N SER A 243 14.03 -1.24 26.29
CA SER A 243 14.28 -1.04 24.84
C SER A 243 13.53 -2.08 24.02
N PRO A 244 13.18 -1.74 22.76
CA PRO A 244 12.62 -2.72 21.80
C PRO A 244 13.66 -3.76 21.37
N LEU A 245 13.18 -4.93 20.96
CA LEU A 245 14.00 -6.01 20.39
C LEU A 245 13.48 -6.45 19.02
N LEU A 246 14.33 -6.45 18.02
CA LEU A 246 14.11 -7.17 16.77
C LEU A 246 14.85 -8.51 16.82
N ILE A 247 14.14 -9.60 16.50
CA ILE A 247 14.71 -10.94 16.33
C ILE A 247 14.73 -11.25 14.84
N ILE A 248 15.94 -11.44 14.28
CA ILE A 248 16.17 -11.91 12.91
C ILE A 248 16.68 -13.33 13.01
N ALA A 249 15.84 -14.32 12.67
CA ALA A 249 16.17 -15.74 12.80
C ALA A 249 15.80 -16.51 11.53
N GLU A 250 16.30 -17.74 11.38
CA GLU A 250 15.84 -18.62 10.28
C GLU A 250 14.33 -18.72 10.26
N ASP A 251 13.73 -19.00 11.40
CA ASP A 251 12.29 -18.95 11.66
C ASP A 251 12.04 -18.74 13.15
N VAL A 252 10.86 -18.24 13.51
CA VAL A 252 10.39 -18.20 14.90
C VAL A 252 9.00 -18.81 14.92
N ASP A 253 8.83 -19.93 15.61
CA ASP A 253 7.56 -20.66 15.64
C ASP A 253 7.23 -21.27 17.02
N GLY A 254 6.21 -22.11 17.05
CA GLY A 254 5.83 -22.91 18.21
C GLY A 254 5.60 -22.10 19.45
N GLU A 255 6.17 -22.57 20.58
CA GLU A 255 6.04 -21.94 21.89
C GLU A 255 6.70 -20.57 21.95
N ALA A 256 7.85 -20.38 21.28
CA ALA A 256 8.56 -19.11 21.25
C ALA A 256 7.70 -18.01 20.63
N LEU A 257 7.12 -18.24 19.45
CA LEU A 257 6.27 -17.27 18.77
C LEU A 257 5.05 -16.91 19.63
N ALA A 258 4.34 -17.90 20.18
CA ALA A 258 3.16 -17.68 20.99
C ALA A 258 3.49 -16.85 22.25
N SER A 259 4.61 -17.14 22.92
CA SER A 259 5.07 -16.44 24.11
C SER A 259 5.49 -15.00 23.81
N LEU A 260 6.20 -14.74 22.69
CA LEU A 260 6.57 -13.40 22.26
C LEU A 260 5.34 -12.54 21.98
N ILE A 261 4.37 -13.07 21.22
CA ILE A 261 3.11 -12.37 20.92
C ILE A 261 2.35 -12.06 22.20
N LEU A 262 2.19 -13.03 23.11
CA LEU A 262 1.46 -12.84 24.35
C LEU A 262 2.08 -11.75 25.24
N ASN A 263 3.41 -11.74 25.37
CA ASN A 263 4.13 -10.74 26.17
C ASN A 263 4.09 -9.36 25.52
N LYS A 264 4.12 -9.26 24.18
CA LYS A 264 3.90 -8.01 23.47
C LYS A 264 2.49 -7.46 23.69
N LEU A 265 1.46 -8.29 23.54
CA LEU A 265 0.05 -7.89 23.75
C LEU A 265 -0.22 -7.44 25.18
N ARG A 266 0.50 -8.00 26.17
CA ARG A 266 0.45 -7.58 27.58
C ARG A 266 1.26 -6.30 27.86
N GLY A 267 2.00 -5.78 26.88
CA GLY A 267 2.88 -4.62 27.07
C GLY A 267 4.14 -4.92 27.90
N ALA A 268 4.44 -6.19 28.20
CA ALA A 268 5.61 -6.59 28.97
C ALA A 268 6.91 -6.55 28.13
N LEU A 269 6.80 -6.75 26.81
CA LEU A 269 7.91 -6.70 25.86
C LEU A 269 7.54 -5.90 24.63
N ASN A 270 8.43 -5.03 24.17
CA ASN A 270 8.34 -4.45 22.84
C ASN A 270 9.24 -5.24 21.89
N VAL A 271 8.67 -6.23 21.21
CA VAL A 271 9.41 -7.19 20.38
C VAL A 271 8.76 -7.37 19.03
N CYS A 272 9.58 -7.55 18.00
CA CYS A 272 9.17 -8.01 16.68
C CYS A 272 10.11 -9.14 16.22
N ALA A 273 9.58 -10.10 15.48
CA ALA A 273 10.34 -11.19 14.89
C ALA A 273 10.15 -11.23 13.38
N VAL A 274 11.26 -11.38 12.66
CA VAL A 274 11.30 -11.48 11.20
C VAL A 274 12.16 -12.67 10.78
N LYS A 275 11.89 -13.21 9.59
CA LYS A 275 12.76 -14.25 9.02
C LYS A 275 14.03 -13.63 8.46
N ALA A 276 15.15 -14.32 8.64
CA ALA A 276 16.42 -13.93 8.04
C ALA A 276 16.34 -13.98 6.50
N PRO A 277 16.90 -12.98 5.80
CA PRO A 277 16.89 -12.95 4.34
C PRO A 277 17.78 -14.03 3.72
N GLY A 278 17.39 -14.53 2.55
CA GLY A 278 18.13 -15.59 1.83
C GLY A 278 17.96 -16.98 2.40
N TYR A 279 18.71 -17.93 1.82
CA TYR A 279 18.71 -19.36 2.18
C TYR A 279 20.14 -19.89 2.19
N GLY A 280 20.42 -20.88 3.06
CA GLY A 280 21.74 -21.54 3.13
C GLY A 280 22.88 -20.54 3.39
N ASP A 281 23.99 -20.66 2.66
CA ASP A 281 25.16 -19.78 2.84
C ASP A 281 24.88 -18.33 2.50
N ARG A 282 23.92 -18.04 1.61
CA ARG A 282 23.51 -16.65 1.35
C ARG A 282 22.88 -16.01 2.57
N ARG A 283 22.06 -16.75 3.32
CA ARG A 283 21.47 -16.25 4.57
C ARG A 283 22.56 -15.85 5.55
N LYS A 284 23.58 -16.67 5.73
CA LYS A 284 24.71 -16.37 6.62
C LYS A 284 25.42 -15.09 6.22
N ARG A 285 25.74 -14.95 4.92
CA ARG A 285 26.39 -13.74 4.40
C ARG A 285 25.55 -12.49 4.57
N MET A 286 24.24 -12.57 4.37
CA MET A 286 23.32 -11.43 4.58
C MET A 286 23.18 -11.09 6.07
N LEU A 287 23.16 -12.08 6.95
CA LEU A 287 23.18 -11.85 8.40
C LEU A 287 24.48 -11.19 8.85
N GLU A 288 25.63 -11.58 8.28
CA GLU A 288 26.91 -10.89 8.52
C GLU A 288 26.90 -9.44 8.05
N ASP A 289 26.32 -9.15 6.87
CA ASP A 289 26.18 -7.79 6.36
C ASP A 289 25.32 -6.93 7.30
N ILE A 290 24.21 -7.49 7.83
CA ILE A 290 23.36 -6.84 8.82
C ILE A 290 24.12 -6.64 10.14
N ALA A 291 24.91 -7.62 10.58
CA ALA A 291 25.69 -7.51 11.80
C ALA A 291 26.76 -6.40 11.73
N ILE A 292 27.46 -6.31 10.60
CA ILE A 292 28.43 -5.24 10.36
C ILE A 292 27.75 -3.87 10.33
N LEU A 293 26.60 -3.76 9.64
CA LEU A 293 25.82 -2.53 9.58
C LEU A 293 25.35 -2.07 10.98
N THR A 294 24.96 -3.01 11.84
CA THR A 294 24.35 -2.71 13.14
C THR A 294 25.33 -2.78 14.31
N GLY A 295 26.60 -3.14 14.04
CA GLY A 295 27.63 -3.29 15.06
C GLY A 295 27.44 -4.47 15.99
N GLY A 296 26.66 -5.48 15.58
CA GLY A 296 26.38 -6.70 16.35
C GLY A 296 27.16 -7.91 15.86
N GLN A 297 26.78 -9.07 16.39
CA GLN A 297 27.33 -10.37 16.01
C GLN A 297 26.21 -11.35 15.66
N VAL A 298 26.45 -12.27 14.73
CA VAL A 298 25.51 -13.31 14.37
C VAL A 298 25.73 -14.54 15.25
N ALA A 299 24.67 -15.01 15.93
CA ALA A 299 24.71 -16.28 16.66
C ALA A 299 24.59 -17.45 15.67
N MET A 300 25.73 -17.97 15.23
CA MET A 300 25.82 -19.09 14.28
C MET A 300 26.19 -20.39 15.01
N LYS A 301 25.39 -21.43 14.79
CA LYS A 301 25.65 -22.74 15.39
C LYS A 301 26.97 -23.35 14.91
N GLU A 302 27.37 -23.09 13.67
CA GLU A 302 28.66 -23.56 13.12
C GLU A 302 29.87 -22.92 13.79
N LEU A 303 29.73 -21.71 14.32
CA LEU A 303 30.77 -21.04 15.10
C LEU A 303 30.73 -21.40 16.59
N GLY A 304 29.87 -22.34 16.98
CA GLY A 304 29.72 -22.78 18.36
C GLY A 304 28.96 -21.81 19.27
N VAL A 305 28.30 -20.78 18.70
CA VAL A 305 27.52 -19.81 19.46
C VAL A 305 26.07 -20.29 19.54
N ASN A 306 25.65 -20.77 20.72
CA ASN A 306 24.24 -21.10 20.95
C ASN A 306 23.45 -19.83 21.33
N LEU A 307 22.16 -19.85 21.09
CA LEU A 307 21.26 -18.73 21.45
C LEU A 307 21.29 -18.40 22.94
N THR A 308 21.45 -19.40 23.81
CA THR A 308 21.57 -19.25 25.26
C THR A 308 22.82 -18.52 25.71
N ASP A 309 23.87 -18.48 24.86
CA ASP A 309 25.16 -17.88 25.18
C ASP A 309 25.27 -16.44 24.69
N VAL A 310 24.23 -15.93 23.97
CA VAL A 310 24.21 -14.57 23.45
C VAL A 310 24.04 -13.55 24.59
N THR A 311 24.93 -12.55 24.62
CA THR A 311 24.88 -11.45 25.58
C THR A 311 24.33 -10.17 24.92
N ALA A 312 23.92 -9.20 25.73
CA ALA A 312 23.45 -7.90 25.23
C ALA A 312 24.50 -7.14 24.40
N GLU A 313 25.79 -7.38 24.65
CA GLU A 313 26.90 -6.76 23.91
C GLU A 313 27.07 -7.33 22.50
N MET A 314 26.55 -8.54 22.25
CA MET A 314 26.57 -9.16 20.92
C MET A 314 25.39 -8.70 20.04
N LEU A 315 24.40 -8.02 20.63
CA LEU A 315 23.25 -7.54 19.88
C LEU A 315 23.62 -6.32 19.03
N GLY A 316 23.10 -6.29 17.81
CA GLY A 316 23.18 -5.09 16.98
C GLY A 316 22.29 -3.96 17.49
N ARG A 317 22.55 -2.75 17.02
CA ARG A 317 21.77 -1.55 17.34
C ARG A 317 21.45 -0.77 16.06
N ALA A 318 20.31 -0.08 16.06
CA ALA A 318 19.95 0.88 15.03
C ALA A 318 19.21 2.07 15.64
N LYS A 319 19.11 3.17 14.90
CA LYS A 319 18.32 4.33 15.32
C LYS A 319 16.82 4.02 15.24
N SER A 320 16.38 3.46 14.13
CA SER A 320 15.00 3.01 13.96
C SER A 320 14.92 1.80 13.05
N ILE A 321 13.84 0.99 13.20
CA ILE A 321 13.53 -0.12 12.29
C ILE A 321 12.06 -0.04 11.94
N LYS A 322 11.75 -0.04 10.64
CA LYS A 322 10.38 -0.12 10.10
C LYS A 322 10.18 -1.49 9.45
N ILE A 323 9.18 -2.23 9.93
CA ILE A 323 8.85 -3.57 9.44
C ILE A 323 7.43 -3.55 8.91
N THR A 324 7.27 -3.97 7.65
CA THR A 324 5.98 -4.18 7.00
C THR A 324 5.68 -5.69 6.94
N LYS A 325 4.61 -6.06 6.26
CA LYS A 325 4.30 -7.46 5.98
C LYS A 325 5.40 -8.16 5.16
N ASP A 326 6.07 -7.44 4.26
CA ASP A 326 6.97 -8.00 3.26
C ASP A 326 8.43 -7.57 3.43
N ASN A 327 8.69 -6.44 4.10
CA ASN A 327 10.01 -5.83 4.17
C ASN A 327 10.40 -5.41 5.59
N THR A 328 11.71 -5.44 5.86
CA THR A 328 12.33 -4.86 7.05
C THR A 328 13.38 -3.84 6.61
N THR A 329 13.25 -2.60 7.10
CA THR A 329 14.17 -1.48 6.83
C THR A 329 14.87 -1.09 8.12
N ILE A 330 16.20 -1.17 8.14
CA ILE A 330 17.07 -0.76 9.24
C ILE A 330 17.62 0.63 8.88
N VAL A 331 17.43 1.59 9.77
CA VAL A 331 17.81 2.99 9.59
C VAL A 331 18.80 3.39 10.68
N GLY A 332 19.96 3.95 10.30
CA GLY A 332 20.97 4.39 11.24
C GLY A 332 21.57 3.24 12.04
N GLY A 333 22.13 2.25 11.37
CA GLY A 333 22.87 1.16 12.01
C GLY A 333 24.08 1.69 12.82
N ALA A 334 24.36 1.07 13.96
CA ALA A 334 25.44 1.50 14.86
C ALA A 334 26.82 0.93 14.48
N GLY A 335 26.94 0.23 13.34
CA GLY A 335 28.21 -0.25 12.82
C GLY A 335 29.18 0.90 12.47
N SER A 336 30.47 0.66 12.58
CA SER A 336 31.45 1.67 12.20
C SER A 336 31.51 1.80 10.68
N LYS A 337 31.67 3.02 10.19
CA LYS A 337 31.80 3.30 8.75
C LYS A 337 32.95 2.53 8.13
N ASP A 338 34.07 2.45 8.83
CA ASP A 338 35.26 1.73 8.35
C ASP A 338 34.97 0.23 8.12
N ALA A 339 34.22 -0.42 9.04
CA ALA A 339 33.83 -1.82 8.89
C ALA A 339 32.84 -2.03 7.72
N ILE A 340 31.93 -1.09 7.51
CA ILE A 340 30.99 -1.11 6.38
C ILE A 340 31.75 -0.94 5.06
N ASP A 341 32.66 0.04 4.98
CA ASP A 341 33.48 0.30 3.79
C ASP A 341 34.39 -0.90 3.47
N GLU A 342 34.98 -1.53 4.47
CA GLU A 342 35.77 -2.76 4.30
C GLU A 342 34.92 -3.88 3.74
N ARG A 343 33.70 -4.10 4.26
CA ARG A 343 32.76 -5.10 3.75
C ARG A 343 32.33 -4.84 2.31
N VAL A 344 32.03 -3.58 1.98
CA VAL A 344 31.75 -3.13 0.61
C VAL A 344 32.90 -3.48 -0.34
N ASN A 345 34.15 -3.23 0.07
CA ASN A 345 35.34 -3.56 -0.73
C ASN A 345 35.52 -5.09 -0.89
N GLN A 346 35.24 -5.89 0.16
CA GLN A 346 35.24 -7.36 0.06
C GLN A 346 34.24 -7.84 -0.99
N ILE A 347 33.00 -7.34 -0.95
CA ILE A 347 31.94 -7.72 -1.92
C ILE A 347 32.36 -7.29 -3.35
N LYS A 348 32.94 -6.12 -3.55
CA LYS A 348 33.45 -5.68 -4.86
C LYS A 348 34.52 -6.65 -5.41
N ASN A 349 35.45 -7.05 -4.57
CA ASN A 349 36.48 -8.02 -4.94
C ASN A 349 35.87 -9.41 -5.27
N GLU A 350 34.83 -9.85 -4.55
CA GLU A 350 34.09 -11.07 -4.87
C GLU A 350 33.41 -10.97 -6.24
N ILE A 351 32.83 -9.82 -6.59
CA ILE A 351 32.21 -9.56 -7.90
C ILE A 351 33.23 -9.67 -9.05
N GLU A 352 34.42 -9.11 -8.87
CA GLU A 352 35.48 -9.15 -9.88
C GLU A 352 36.03 -10.58 -10.10
N ASN A 353 36.06 -11.40 -9.05
CA ASN A 353 36.64 -12.74 -9.08
C ASN A 353 35.63 -13.85 -9.41
N THR A 354 34.32 -13.57 -9.37
CA THR A 354 33.31 -14.60 -9.69
C THR A 354 33.18 -14.85 -11.19
N THR A 355 33.12 -16.13 -11.56
CA THR A 355 32.89 -16.57 -12.94
C THR A 355 31.41 -16.86 -13.25
N SER A 356 30.56 -16.90 -12.21
CA SER A 356 29.13 -17.19 -12.33
C SER A 356 28.35 -15.89 -12.49
N ASP A 357 27.63 -15.74 -13.59
CA ASP A 357 26.79 -14.55 -13.82
C ASP A 357 25.68 -14.42 -12.78
N PHE A 358 25.12 -15.54 -12.34
CA PHE A 358 24.11 -15.57 -11.29
C PHE A 358 24.68 -15.12 -9.91
N ASP A 359 25.89 -15.59 -9.55
CA ASP A 359 26.51 -15.15 -8.29
C ASP A 359 26.93 -13.68 -8.38
N ARG A 360 27.40 -13.23 -9.55
CA ARG A 360 27.71 -11.83 -9.80
C ARG A 360 26.48 -10.94 -9.58
N GLU A 361 25.33 -11.31 -10.13
CA GLU A 361 24.07 -10.58 -9.92
C GLU A 361 23.72 -10.49 -8.43
N LYS A 362 23.80 -11.59 -7.70
CA LYS A 362 23.48 -11.63 -6.27
C LYS A 362 24.47 -10.88 -5.38
N LEU A 363 25.74 -10.84 -5.76
CA LEU A 363 26.76 -10.00 -5.11
C LEU A 363 26.50 -8.51 -5.38
N GLN A 364 26.11 -8.14 -6.61
CA GLN A 364 25.72 -6.78 -6.96
C GLN A 364 24.50 -6.31 -6.17
N GLU A 365 23.50 -7.18 -6.00
CA GLU A 365 22.32 -6.89 -5.16
C GLU A 365 22.73 -6.63 -3.69
N ARG A 366 23.61 -7.46 -3.11
CA ARG A 366 24.14 -7.25 -1.75
C ARG A 366 24.91 -5.96 -1.63
N LEU A 367 25.78 -5.68 -2.61
CA LEU A 367 26.55 -4.44 -2.67
C LEU A 367 25.63 -3.20 -2.68
N ALA A 368 24.60 -3.21 -3.53
CA ALA A 368 23.65 -2.11 -3.61
C ALA A 368 22.90 -1.88 -2.28
N LYS A 369 22.48 -2.97 -1.61
CA LYS A 369 21.78 -2.88 -0.31
C LYS A 369 22.67 -2.34 0.81
N LEU A 370 23.97 -2.64 0.81
CA LEU A 370 24.90 -2.22 1.87
C LEU A 370 25.49 -0.82 1.62
N SER A 371 25.77 -0.47 0.35
CA SER A 371 26.42 0.79 -0.02
C SER A 371 25.47 1.95 -0.29
N GLY A 372 24.18 1.66 -0.53
CA GLY A 372 23.18 2.66 -0.92
C GLY A 372 22.73 3.57 0.23
N GLY A 373 22.86 3.14 1.47
CA GLY A 373 22.30 3.84 2.62
C GLY A 373 20.77 3.93 2.58
N VAL A 374 20.21 4.77 3.45
CA VAL A 374 18.77 5.07 3.51
C VAL A 374 18.60 6.59 3.52
N ALA A 375 17.82 7.12 2.57
CA ALA A 375 17.35 8.49 2.67
C ALA A 375 16.13 8.55 3.61
N VAL A 376 16.17 9.43 4.60
CA VAL A 376 15.10 9.63 5.57
C VAL A 376 14.46 10.98 5.29
N ILE A 377 13.23 10.98 4.80
CA ILE A 377 12.44 12.20 4.66
C ILE A 377 11.79 12.46 6.02
N LYS A 378 12.18 13.56 6.65
CA LYS A 378 11.67 13.99 7.95
C LYS A 378 10.55 14.99 7.74
N ALA A 379 9.33 14.64 8.18
CA ALA A 379 8.16 15.48 8.11
C ALA A 379 7.86 16.09 9.47
N GLY A 380 7.64 17.41 9.53
CA GLY A 380 7.27 18.11 10.72
C GLY A 380 6.10 19.09 10.49
N ALA A 381 5.21 19.18 11.47
CA ALA A 381 4.01 20.04 11.41
C ALA A 381 3.65 20.62 12.78
N ALA A 382 2.73 21.59 12.81
CA ALA A 382 2.28 22.24 14.03
C ALA A 382 1.37 21.35 14.89
N THR A 383 0.64 20.44 14.27
CA THR A 383 -0.31 19.55 14.95
C THR A 383 -0.09 18.10 14.53
N GLU A 384 -0.42 17.17 15.43
CA GLU A 384 -0.31 15.72 15.16
C GLU A 384 -1.19 15.29 13.95
N SER A 385 -2.36 15.89 13.78
CA SER A 385 -3.25 15.59 12.66
C SER A 385 -2.65 16.02 11.31
N GLU A 386 -2.05 17.21 11.26
CA GLU A 386 -1.34 17.72 10.08
C GLU A 386 -0.10 16.90 9.77
N LEU A 387 0.67 16.52 10.80
CA LEU A 387 1.85 15.69 10.65
C LEU A 387 1.52 14.33 10.03
N LYS A 388 0.47 13.67 10.51
CA LYS A 388 -0.01 12.40 9.93
C LYS A 388 -0.44 12.56 8.47
N GLU A 389 -1.13 13.64 8.16
CA GLU A 389 -1.58 13.92 6.78
C GLU A 389 -0.38 14.14 5.85
N ILE A 390 0.60 14.96 6.24
CA ILE A 390 1.83 15.20 5.45
C ILE A 390 2.60 13.90 5.27
N LYS A 391 2.76 13.10 6.34
CA LYS A 391 3.45 11.80 6.27
C LYS A 391 2.79 10.86 5.25
N HIS A 392 1.46 10.72 5.28
CA HIS A 392 0.71 9.90 4.32
C HIS A 392 0.92 10.40 2.89
N ARG A 393 0.82 11.71 2.64
CA ARG A 393 1.06 12.27 1.30
C ARG A 393 2.48 12.00 0.78
N ILE A 394 3.49 12.07 1.64
CA ILE A 394 4.87 11.74 1.26
C ILE A 394 5.00 10.24 0.95
N GLU A 395 4.39 9.37 1.76
CA GLU A 395 4.42 7.92 1.56
C GLU A 395 3.74 7.52 0.24
N ASP A 396 2.59 8.09 -0.07
CA ASP A 396 1.86 7.84 -1.33
C ASP A 396 2.67 8.35 -2.53
N ALA A 397 3.18 9.58 -2.46
CA ALA A 397 3.99 10.15 -3.53
C ALA A 397 5.30 9.38 -3.77
N LEU A 398 5.91 8.84 -2.72
CA LEU A 398 7.08 7.98 -2.84
C LEU A 398 6.75 6.67 -3.56
N GLN A 399 5.61 6.03 -3.24
CA GLN A 399 5.19 4.81 -3.92
C GLN A 399 4.82 5.05 -5.39
N ALA A 400 4.09 6.14 -5.69
CA ALA A 400 3.80 6.55 -7.06
C ALA A 400 5.08 6.81 -7.87
N THR A 401 6.06 7.46 -7.26
CA THR A 401 7.35 7.74 -7.90
C THR A 401 8.14 6.47 -8.18
N ARG A 402 8.15 5.50 -7.26
CA ARG A 402 8.73 4.16 -7.50
C ARG A 402 8.02 3.44 -8.63
N ALA A 403 6.69 3.45 -8.64
CA ALA A 403 5.90 2.85 -9.70
C ALA A 403 6.22 3.46 -11.09
N ALA A 404 6.46 4.78 -11.14
CA ALA A 404 6.89 5.47 -12.35
C ALA A 404 8.29 5.06 -12.83
N VAL A 405 9.23 4.87 -11.91
CA VAL A 405 10.58 4.40 -12.23
C VAL A 405 10.56 2.96 -12.75
N GLU A 406 9.69 2.10 -12.19
CA GLU A 406 9.59 0.68 -12.57
C GLU A 406 8.97 0.47 -13.95
N GLU A 407 7.83 1.09 -14.27
CA GLU A 407 7.07 0.82 -15.49
C GLU A 407 6.97 2.03 -16.44
N GLY A 408 7.53 3.18 -16.06
CA GLY A 408 7.44 4.41 -16.84
C GLY A 408 6.20 5.24 -16.54
N ILE A 409 6.05 6.31 -17.29
CA ILE A 409 5.00 7.33 -17.18
C ILE A 409 4.19 7.45 -18.45
N VAL A 410 2.96 7.92 -18.31
CA VAL A 410 2.04 8.29 -19.39
C VAL A 410 1.45 9.67 -19.12
N ALA A 411 0.71 10.22 -20.09
CA ALA A 411 -0.07 11.43 -19.93
C ALA A 411 -1.07 11.27 -18.78
N GLY A 412 -0.98 12.14 -17.78
CA GLY A 412 -1.80 12.09 -16.58
C GLY A 412 -3.19 12.70 -16.76
N GLY A 413 -3.88 12.92 -15.64
CA GLY A 413 -5.20 13.53 -15.64
C GLY A 413 -6.29 12.66 -16.29
N GLY A 414 -6.07 11.35 -16.39
CA GLY A 414 -6.98 10.40 -17.03
C GLY A 414 -6.85 10.34 -18.56
N VAL A 415 -5.96 11.12 -19.16
CA VAL A 415 -5.78 11.19 -20.62
C VAL A 415 -5.30 9.84 -21.18
N ALA A 416 -4.39 9.16 -20.47
CA ALA A 416 -3.89 7.84 -20.89
C ALA A 416 -4.99 6.79 -20.99
N PHE A 417 -5.97 6.78 -20.07
CA PHE A 417 -7.13 5.89 -20.17
C PHE A 417 -7.95 6.16 -21.42
N LEU A 418 -8.22 7.44 -21.69
CA LEU A 418 -8.99 7.86 -22.85
C LEU A 418 -8.27 7.53 -24.17
N ALA A 419 -6.97 7.78 -24.25
CA ALA A 419 -6.13 7.46 -25.41
C ALA A 419 -6.06 5.95 -25.67
N ALA A 420 -5.88 5.13 -24.63
CA ALA A 420 -5.81 3.67 -24.75
C ALA A 420 -7.14 3.04 -25.20
N SER A 421 -8.25 3.79 -25.22
CA SER A 421 -9.54 3.29 -25.72
C SER A 421 -9.51 2.87 -27.20
N CYS A 422 -8.56 3.35 -28.00
CA CYS A 422 -8.37 2.92 -29.39
C CYS A 422 -8.04 1.42 -29.51
N ALA A 423 -7.39 0.82 -28.52
CA ALA A 423 -7.08 -0.61 -28.50
C ALA A 423 -8.34 -1.49 -28.48
N LEU A 424 -9.47 -0.94 -28.05
CA LEU A 424 -10.74 -1.66 -27.98
C LEU A 424 -11.36 -1.95 -29.35
N ASP A 425 -10.96 -1.22 -30.39
CA ASP A 425 -11.45 -1.42 -31.77
C ASP A 425 -10.95 -2.74 -32.35
N GLY A 426 -9.81 -3.25 -31.86
CA GLY A 426 -9.21 -4.51 -32.27
C GLY A 426 -9.59 -5.72 -31.42
N VAL A 427 -10.45 -5.59 -30.41
CA VAL A 427 -10.81 -6.70 -29.51
C VAL A 427 -11.81 -7.63 -30.18
N GLU A 428 -11.41 -8.87 -30.43
CA GLU A 428 -12.27 -9.92 -30.97
C GLU A 428 -13.24 -10.46 -29.90
N THR A 429 -14.54 -10.44 -30.23
CA THR A 429 -15.61 -10.92 -29.36
C THR A 429 -16.34 -12.10 -30.01
N VAL A 430 -16.75 -13.08 -29.20
CA VAL A 430 -17.43 -14.29 -29.68
C VAL A 430 -18.91 -14.02 -29.93
N ASP A 431 -19.52 -13.15 -29.11
CA ASP A 431 -20.94 -12.86 -29.15
C ASP A 431 -21.24 -11.38 -28.84
N ALA A 432 -22.52 -11.00 -28.94
CA ALA A 432 -22.96 -9.62 -28.70
C ALA A 432 -22.80 -9.19 -27.22
N ASP A 433 -22.92 -10.12 -26.29
CA ASP A 433 -22.82 -9.81 -24.87
C ASP A 433 -21.36 -9.58 -24.45
N GLU A 434 -20.38 -10.30 -25.04
CA GLU A 434 -18.96 -9.96 -24.90
C GLU A 434 -18.66 -8.56 -25.44
N LYS A 435 -19.25 -8.19 -26.59
CA LYS A 435 -19.10 -6.85 -27.15
C LYS A 435 -19.65 -5.77 -26.21
N ILE A 436 -20.74 -6.04 -25.50
CA ILE A 436 -21.25 -5.14 -24.46
C ILE A 436 -20.19 -4.94 -23.38
N GLY A 437 -19.49 -5.99 -22.96
CA GLY A 437 -18.39 -5.88 -21.98
C GLY A 437 -17.28 -4.94 -22.44
N VAL A 438 -16.88 -5.01 -23.70
CA VAL A 438 -15.89 -4.11 -24.31
C VAL A 438 -16.39 -2.65 -24.30
N GLU A 439 -17.66 -2.41 -24.66
CA GLU A 439 -18.24 -1.06 -24.66
C GLU A 439 -18.40 -0.48 -23.25
N ILE A 440 -18.63 -1.32 -22.24
CA ILE A 440 -18.64 -0.89 -20.82
C ILE A 440 -17.27 -0.33 -20.45
N ILE A 441 -16.19 -1.03 -20.79
CA ILE A 441 -14.83 -0.53 -20.53
C ILE A 441 -14.57 0.76 -21.32
N ARG A 442 -14.96 0.84 -22.60
CA ARG A 442 -14.83 2.08 -23.40
C ARG A 442 -15.46 3.29 -22.71
N LYS A 443 -16.63 3.13 -22.12
CA LYS A 443 -17.29 4.19 -21.34
C LYS A 443 -16.55 4.51 -20.04
N ALA A 444 -16.09 3.47 -19.34
CA ALA A 444 -15.37 3.64 -18.08
C ALA A 444 -14.06 4.40 -18.24
N LEU A 445 -13.32 4.17 -19.33
CA LEU A 445 -12.06 4.86 -19.61
C LEU A 445 -12.19 6.38 -19.76
N ALA A 446 -13.38 6.90 -20.09
CA ALA A 446 -13.63 8.32 -20.15
C ALA A 446 -13.96 8.96 -18.78
N ALA A 447 -14.29 8.14 -17.77
CA ALA A 447 -14.77 8.63 -16.49
C ALA A 447 -13.72 9.44 -15.71
N PRO A 448 -12.42 9.07 -15.65
CA PRO A 448 -11.41 9.84 -14.93
C PRO A 448 -11.29 11.28 -15.45
N VAL A 449 -11.15 11.46 -16.76
CA VAL A 449 -11.11 12.82 -17.36
C VAL A 449 -12.36 13.61 -17.02
N LYS A 450 -13.55 13.01 -17.15
CA LYS A 450 -14.82 13.67 -16.85
C LYS A 450 -14.87 14.12 -15.40
N LYS A 451 -14.57 13.22 -14.47
CA LYS A 451 -14.68 13.53 -13.03
C LYS A 451 -13.68 14.59 -12.58
N ILE A 452 -12.44 14.54 -13.07
CA ILE A 452 -11.43 15.57 -12.78
C ILE A 452 -11.89 16.94 -13.30
N ALA A 453 -12.43 16.99 -14.52
CA ALA A 453 -12.94 18.21 -15.11
C ALA A 453 -14.17 18.74 -14.35
N ASP A 454 -15.13 17.88 -13.99
CA ASP A 454 -16.33 18.23 -13.22
C ASP A 454 -15.96 18.82 -11.86
N ASN A 455 -15.04 18.18 -11.12
CA ASN A 455 -14.55 18.67 -9.85
C ASN A 455 -13.83 20.02 -9.97
N ALA A 456 -13.25 20.30 -11.14
CA ALA A 456 -12.62 21.59 -11.44
C ALA A 456 -13.59 22.67 -11.94
N GLY A 457 -14.87 22.35 -12.09
CA GLY A 457 -15.92 23.28 -12.54
C GLY A 457 -16.07 23.39 -14.06
N PHE A 458 -15.52 22.45 -14.81
CA PHE A 458 -15.73 22.31 -16.25
C PHE A 458 -16.84 21.30 -16.54
N GLU A 459 -17.38 21.32 -17.75
CA GLU A 459 -18.32 20.27 -18.22
C GLU A 459 -17.52 19.05 -18.67
N GLY A 460 -17.40 18.01 -17.84
CA GLY A 460 -16.52 16.88 -18.07
C GLY A 460 -16.78 16.12 -19.36
N SER A 461 -18.05 16.02 -19.78
CA SER A 461 -18.40 15.36 -21.04
C SER A 461 -17.88 16.14 -22.26
N VAL A 462 -17.96 17.47 -22.23
CA VAL A 462 -17.41 18.33 -23.29
C VAL A 462 -15.89 18.26 -23.34
N VAL A 463 -15.26 18.27 -22.16
CA VAL A 463 -13.79 18.14 -22.05
C VAL A 463 -13.33 16.81 -22.63
N ALA A 464 -13.96 15.69 -22.26
CA ALA A 464 -13.58 14.37 -22.77
C ALA A 464 -13.70 14.27 -24.30
N GLU A 465 -14.79 14.77 -24.90
CA GLU A 465 -14.94 14.80 -26.35
C GLU A 465 -13.93 15.71 -27.05
N LYS A 466 -13.59 16.86 -26.45
CA LYS A 466 -12.54 17.73 -26.96
C LYS A 466 -11.17 17.04 -26.95
N ILE A 467 -10.81 16.34 -25.86
CA ILE A 467 -9.54 15.62 -25.76
C ILE A 467 -9.45 14.48 -26.79
N LYS A 468 -10.53 13.75 -27.05
CA LYS A 468 -10.56 12.71 -28.08
C LYS A 468 -10.23 13.24 -29.49
N ALA A 469 -10.55 14.50 -29.77
CA ALA A 469 -10.26 15.15 -31.03
C ALA A 469 -8.84 15.76 -31.10
N MET A 470 -8.09 15.76 -30.00
CA MET A 470 -6.72 16.28 -29.94
C MET A 470 -5.69 15.20 -30.25
N PRO A 471 -4.44 15.58 -30.60
CA PRO A 471 -3.34 14.63 -30.70
C PRO A 471 -3.15 13.79 -29.44
N ALA A 472 -2.64 12.56 -29.60
CA ALA A 472 -2.37 11.68 -28.45
C ALA A 472 -1.43 12.36 -27.46
N GLY A 473 -1.70 12.20 -26.16
CA GLY A 473 -0.93 12.81 -25.07
C GLY A 473 -1.36 14.24 -24.70
N GLN A 474 -2.20 14.88 -25.51
CA GLN A 474 -2.75 16.19 -25.17
C GLN A 474 -4.01 16.07 -24.32
N GLY A 475 -4.19 17.02 -23.40
CA GLY A 475 -5.30 17.04 -22.46
C GLY A 475 -5.55 18.39 -21.83
N LEU A 476 -6.37 18.40 -20.77
CA LEU A 476 -6.67 19.58 -19.96
C LEU A 476 -5.90 19.48 -18.62
N ASP A 477 -5.02 20.44 -18.37
CA ASP A 477 -4.59 20.70 -17.00
C ASP A 477 -5.74 21.39 -16.26
N SER A 478 -6.42 20.63 -15.41
CA SER A 478 -7.58 21.10 -14.66
C SER A 478 -7.23 22.07 -13.53
N ALA A 479 -5.95 22.18 -13.13
CA ALA A 479 -5.51 23.18 -12.16
C ALA A 479 -5.55 24.58 -12.77
N THR A 480 -5.00 24.73 -13.98
CA THR A 480 -4.85 26.01 -14.69
C THR A 480 -5.96 26.29 -15.72
N GLY A 481 -6.65 25.24 -16.19
CA GLY A 481 -7.64 25.32 -17.26
C GLY A 481 -7.04 25.39 -18.67
N THR A 482 -5.75 25.06 -18.83
CA THR A 482 -5.04 25.10 -20.11
C THR A 482 -5.01 23.73 -20.79
N TYR A 483 -5.09 23.74 -22.13
CA TYR A 483 -4.95 22.53 -22.95
C TYR A 483 -3.55 22.49 -23.56
N GLY A 484 -2.92 21.32 -23.54
CA GLY A 484 -1.58 21.12 -24.10
C GLY A 484 -1.10 19.69 -23.93
N ASP A 485 0.19 19.48 -24.24
CA ASP A 485 0.85 18.19 -23.96
C ASP A 485 0.98 17.98 -22.45
N MET A 486 0.38 16.90 -21.96
CA MET A 486 0.29 16.64 -20.52
C MET A 486 1.67 16.35 -19.93
N ILE A 487 2.56 15.70 -20.67
CA ILE A 487 3.91 15.39 -20.21
C ILE A 487 4.75 16.67 -20.11
N GLU A 488 4.68 17.54 -21.12
CA GLU A 488 5.38 18.83 -21.12
C GLU A 488 4.84 19.76 -20.01
N MET A 489 3.54 19.71 -19.72
CA MET A 489 2.94 20.45 -18.62
C MET A 489 3.23 19.86 -17.23
N GLY A 490 3.94 18.72 -17.16
CA GLY A 490 4.26 18.04 -15.92
C GLY A 490 3.11 17.24 -15.30
N VAL A 491 2.01 17.02 -16.04
CA VAL A 491 0.85 16.22 -15.59
C VAL A 491 1.06 14.77 -16.03
N LEU A 492 1.62 13.97 -15.14
CA LEU A 492 2.14 12.62 -15.39
C LEU A 492 1.49 11.59 -14.48
N ASP A 493 1.10 10.43 -15.01
CA ASP A 493 0.65 9.29 -14.23
C ASP A 493 1.61 8.09 -14.42
N PRO A 494 1.97 7.34 -13.35
CA PRO A 494 2.71 6.09 -13.49
C PRO A 494 1.87 5.05 -14.22
N VAL A 495 2.45 4.36 -15.21
CA VAL A 495 1.75 3.28 -15.94
C VAL A 495 1.28 2.18 -15.00
N LYS A 496 2.11 1.81 -14.03
CA LYS A 496 1.78 0.79 -13.03
C LYS A 496 0.53 1.17 -12.23
N VAL A 497 0.41 2.44 -11.80
CA VAL A 497 -0.79 2.94 -11.12
C VAL A 497 -2.00 2.85 -12.04
N ALA A 498 -1.92 3.40 -13.26
CA ALA A 498 -3.03 3.42 -14.20
C ALA A 498 -3.56 2.01 -14.53
N ARG A 499 -2.68 1.03 -14.81
CA ARG A 499 -3.11 -0.33 -15.12
C ARG A 499 -3.68 -1.09 -13.92
N VAL A 500 -3.07 -0.93 -12.72
CA VAL A 500 -3.55 -1.60 -11.49
C VAL A 500 -4.92 -1.09 -11.09
N THR A 501 -5.17 0.22 -11.20
CA THR A 501 -6.49 0.79 -10.93
C THR A 501 -7.57 0.19 -11.83
N LEU A 502 -7.30 0.05 -13.14
CA LEU A 502 -8.26 -0.54 -14.09
C LEU A 502 -8.47 -2.03 -13.82
N GLN A 503 -7.40 -2.79 -13.58
CA GLN A 503 -7.46 -4.23 -13.32
C GLN A 503 -8.24 -4.55 -12.04
N ASN A 504 -7.96 -3.84 -10.94
CA ASN A 504 -8.66 -4.06 -9.67
C ASN A 504 -10.14 -3.65 -9.77
N ALA A 505 -10.44 -2.52 -10.42
CA ALA A 505 -11.80 -2.07 -10.65
C ALA A 505 -12.62 -3.07 -11.46
N ALA A 506 -12.06 -3.55 -12.57
CA ALA A 506 -12.72 -4.52 -13.45
C ALA A 506 -12.93 -5.88 -12.78
N SER A 507 -11.95 -6.34 -12.00
CA SER A 507 -12.03 -7.62 -11.26
C SER A 507 -13.23 -7.63 -10.31
N ILE A 508 -13.35 -6.64 -9.43
CA ILE A 508 -14.45 -6.56 -8.45
C ILE A 508 -15.78 -6.25 -9.13
N ALA A 509 -15.80 -5.33 -10.11
CA ALA A 509 -17.01 -5.04 -10.86
C ALA A 509 -17.53 -6.30 -11.57
N GLY A 510 -16.64 -7.08 -12.18
CA GLY A 510 -17.00 -8.36 -12.81
C GLY A 510 -17.64 -9.36 -11.84
N LEU A 511 -17.19 -9.41 -10.58
CA LEU A 511 -17.82 -10.25 -9.54
C LEU A 511 -19.22 -9.76 -9.18
N ILE A 512 -19.41 -8.45 -9.04
CA ILE A 512 -20.72 -7.86 -8.74
C ILE A 512 -21.71 -8.16 -9.88
N LEU A 513 -21.29 -8.07 -11.14
CA LEU A 513 -22.14 -8.31 -12.29
C LEU A 513 -22.67 -9.74 -12.38
N ILE A 514 -21.86 -10.73 -12.01
CA ILE A 514 -22.27 -12.15 -12.02
C ILE A 514 -23.01 -12.59 -10.76
N THR A 515 -23.12 -11.71 -9.75
CA THR A 515 -23.82 -12.02 -8.50
C THR A 515 -25.33 -12.03 -8.72
N GLU A 516 -25.98 -13.16 -8.39
CA GLU A 516 -27.42 -13.35 -8.53
C GLU A 516 -28.16 -13.28 -7.19
N ALA A 517 -27.49 -13.67 -6.11
CA ALA A 517 -28.09 -13.65 -4.78
C ALA A 517 -27.13 -13.09 -3.73
N THR A 518 -27.68 -12.44 -2.72
CA THR A 518 -26.96 -12.00 -1.52
C THR A 518 -27.58 -12.66 -0.29
N VAL A 519 -26.71 -13.07 0.66
CA VAL A 519 -27.10 -13.70 1.92
C VAL A 519 -26.50 -12.86 3.05
N SER A 520 -27.36 -12.26 3.87
CA SER A 520 -26.94 -11.44 5.02
C SER A 520 -27.53 -11.97 6.32
N ASP A 521 -26.97 -11.58 7.45
CA ASP A 521 -27.62 -11.78 8.74
C ASP A 521 -28.84 -10.88 8.84
N GLU A 522 -29.95 -11.43 9.36
CA GLU A 522 -31.13 -10.64 9.69
C GLU A 522 -30.73 -9.55 10.72
N PRO A 523 -31.06 -8.27 10.48
CA PRO A 523 -30.73 -7.21 11.44
C PRO A 523 -31.33 -7.54 12.80
N LYS A 524 -30.49 -7.58 13.83
CA LYS A 524 -31.01 -7.73 15.19
C LYS A 524 -31.87 -6.51 15.50
N ASN A 525 -33.18 -6.71 15.58
CA ASN A 525 -34.08 -5.75 16.21
C ASN A 525 -33.68 -5.67 17.71
N THR A 526 -32.74 -4.82 18.02
CA THR A 526 -32.49 -4.40 19.39
C THR A 526 -33.63 -3.47 19.79
N ASN A 527 -34.81 -4.02 20.01
CA ASN A 527 -35.79 -3.32 20.81
C ASN A 527 -35.12 -3.08 22.18
N ILE A 528 -35.02 -1.83 22.56
CA ILE A 528 -34.47 -1.41 23.86
C ILE A 528 -35.19 -2.18 25.00
N GLU A 529 -36.46 -2.57 24.78
CA GLU A 529 -37.24 -3.42 25.69
C GLU A 529 -36.66 -4.83 25.87
N ASP A 530 -36.16 -5.47 24.78
CA ASP A 530 -35.53 -6.81 24.87
C ASP A 530 -34.14 -6.75 25.53
N ALA A 531 -33.39 -5.68 25.33
CA ALA A 531 -32.10 -5.46 26.02
C ALA A 531 -32.30 -5.19 27.51
N ILE A 532 -33.35 -4.45 27.88
CA ILE A 532 -33.74 -4.21 29.28
C ILE A 532 -34.24 -5.50 29.94
N ALA A 533 -35.04 -6.30 29.23
CA ALA A 533 -35.52 -7.60 29.71
C ALA A 533 -34.37 -8.61 29.92
N ALA A 534 -33.39 -8.65 29.01
CA ALA A 534 -32.19 -9.48 29.15
C ALA A 534 -31.27 -9.03 30.32
N ALA A 535 -31.12 -7.73 30.51
CA ALA A 535 -30.37 -7.17 31.65
C ALA A 535 -31.08 -7.41 32.99
N ALA A 536 -32.42 -7.33 33.04
CA ALA A 536 -33.23 -7.63 34.20
C ALA A 536 -33.20 -9.14 34.55
N ALA A 537 -33.13 -10.02 33.54
CA ALA A 537 -33.02 -11.47 33.76
C ALA A 537 -31.65 -11.89 34.29
N GLN A 538 -30.56 -11.17 33.96
CA GLN A 538 -29.21 -11.42 34.48
C GLN A 538 -28.98 -10.79 35.88
N GLY A 539 -29.72 -9.75 36.25
CA GLY A 539 -29.64 -9.10 37.56
C GLY A 539 -30.39 -9.82 38.68
N GLY A 540 -31.19 -10.84 38.37
CA GLY A 540 -32.05 -11.55 39.35
C GLY A 540 -31.43 -12.74 40.10
N GLN A 541 -30.16 -13.08 39.87
CA GLN A 541 -29.51 -14.26 40.49
C GLN A 541 -28.43 -13.95 41.56
N GLY A 542 -28.45 -12.77 42.15
CA GLY A 542 -27.47 -12.34 43.17
C GLY A 542 -28.10 -11.84 44.45
N GLY A 543 -29.10 -12.55 45.02
CA GLY A 543 -29.70 -12.14 46.26
C GLY A 543 -30.23 -13.33 47.05
N GLY A 544 -29.37 -13.97 47.86
CA GLY A 544 -29.83 -14.95 48.82
C GLY A 544 -28.72 -15.83 49.37
N MET A 545 -28.05 -15.40 50.46
CA MET A 545 -27.79 -16.22 51.63
C MET A 545 -26.91 -15.42 52.64
N TYR A 546 -27.47 -15.25 53.77
CA TYR A 546 -26.98 -15.07 55.11
C TYR A 546 -25.47 -14.96 55.37
#